data_c2908de8fdb7591b1703d6b372177467
#
_entry.id   c2908de8fdb7591b1703d6b372177467
#
_cell.length_a   1.000
_cell.length_b   1.000
_cell.length_c   1.000
_cell.angle_alpha   90.00
_cell.angle_beta   90.00
_cell.angle_gamma   90.00
#
_symmetry.space_group_name_H-M   'P 1'
#
loop_
_entity.id
_entity.type
_entity.pdbx_description
1 polymer ?
#
loop_
_entity_poly.entity_id
_entity_poly.type
_entity_poly.pdbx_seq_one_letter_code
_entity_poly.pdbx_strand_id
1 'polypeptide(L)'
;RREQKGWNMFGFKEQDWRPVVIQEAPKGVLRPQIAQPVKIMERYDIRKMTKLTAEQITAACKSTKRTVAPSAFVLDMGQNLAGFPEITVRGKKGQKITLLVSESLTDEGACNQRQTGRQHYYEYILKGEGVETWHPRFSYYGFRYIQVEGAVLKGQKNPFRLPVIQKIQSCFVYNSAPKISTFECSNRIFNDAHRLIEKAVRSNMQSVFTDCPHREKLGWLEQDHLC
;
A
#
# COMPACT_ATOMS: atom_id res chain seq x y z
N ARG A 1 -14.81 -9.90 6.37
CA ARG A 1 -16.27 -10.19 6.41
C ARG A 1 -16.63 -11.41 7.27
N ARG A 2 -15.73 -12.35 7.43
CA ARG A 2 -15.96 -13.61 8.15
C ARG A 2 -15.06 -13.78 9.38
N GLU A 3 -14.34 -12.74 9.76
CA GLU A 3 -13.47 -12.79 10.93
C GLU A 3 -14.35 -12.97 12.19
N GLN A 4 -14.04 -13.98 12.97
CA GLN A 4 -14.67 -14.24 14.25
C GLN A 4 -13.76 -13.70 15.35
N LYS A 5 -14.31 -12.90 16.27
CA LYS A 5 -13.54 -12.30 17.37
C LYS A 5 -12.88 -13.39 18.23
N GLY A 6 -11.58 -13.24 18.45
CA GLY A 6 -10.81 -14.18 19.28
C GLY A 6 -10.36 -15.46 18.55
N TRP A 7 -10.53 -15.56 17.23
CA TRP A 7 -10.15 -16.75 16.46
C TRP A 7 -8.68 -17.17 16.62
N ASN A 8 -7.83 -16.23 16.98
CA ASN A 8 -6.39 -16.42 17.21
C ASN A 8 -6.01 -16.48 18.70
N MET A 9 -7.00 -16.63 19.58
CA MET A 9 -6.79 -16.74 21.01
C MET A 9 -6.90 -18.19 21.48
N PHE A 10 -6.16 -18.54 22.53
CA PHE A 10 -6.30 -19.84 23.17
C PHE A 10 -7.73 -20.04 23.67
N GLY A 11 -8.28 -21.26 23.46
CA GLY A 11 -9.64 -21.60 23.88
C GLY A 11 -10.77 -21.12 22.98
N PHE A 12 -10.45 -20.60 21.78
CA PHE A 12 -11.47 -20.29 20.77
C PHE A 12 -12.26 -21.55 20.38
N LYS A 13 -13.59 -21.44 20.35
CA LYS A 13 -14.49 -22.56 19.97
C LYS A 13 -14.83 -22.43 18.47
N GLU A 14 -14.45 -23.42 17.69
CA GLU A 14 -14.53 -23.45 16.22
C GLU A 14 -15.89 -23.93 15.68
N GLN A 15 -16.99 -23.51 16.27
CA GLN A 15 -18.32 -24.08 15.99
C GLN A 15 -18.75 -24.02 14.52
N ASP A 16 -18.33 -22.97 13.79
CA ASP A 16 -18.72 -22.72 12.41
C ASP A 16 -17.59 -22.95 11.38
N TRP A 17 -16.49 -23.51 11.81
CA TRP A 17 -15.36 -23.74 10.91
C TRP A 17 -15.49 -25.12 10.25
N ARG A 18 -15.09 -25.16 8.97
CA ARG A 18 -14.98 -26.44 8.29
C ARG A 18 -13.71 -27.17 8.72
N PRO A 19 -13.73 -28.52 8.78
CA PRO A 19 -12.51 -29.29 9.02
C PRO A 19 -11.42 -28.90 7.99
N VAL A 20 -10.16 -28.98 8.42
CA VAL A 20 -9.03 -28.80 7.52
C VAL A 20 -8.97 -29.92 6.49
N VAL A 21 -8.54 -29.58 5.27
CA VAL A 21 -8.28 -30.55 4.22
C VAL A 21 -6.80 -30.88 4.26
N ILE A 22 -6.47 -32.14 4.51
CA ILE A 22 -5.08 -32.61 4.46
C ILE A 22 -4.69 -32.77 3.00
N GLN A 23 -3.59 -32.14 2.61
CA GLN A 23 -2.98 -32.21 1.27
C GLN A 23 -1.62 -32.88 1.35
N GLU A 24 -1.16 -33.45 0.23
CA GLU A 24 0.23 -33.85 0.12
C GLU A 24 1.15 -32.64 0.34
N ALA A 25 2.22 -32.86 1.10
CA ALA A 25 3.20 -31.81 1.34
C ALA A 25 3.90 -31.45 0.00
N PRO A 26 4.20 -30.15 -0.21
CA PRO A 26 5.01 -29.75 -1.36
C PRO A 26 6.34 -30.51 -1.37
N LYS A 27 6.80 -30.93 -2.55
CA LYS A 27 8.13 -31.52 -2.70
C LYS A 27 9.19 -30.45 -2.40
N GLY A 28 9.83 -30.54 -1.28
CA GLY A 28 10.88 -29.60 -0.88
C GLY A 28 11.33 -29.83 0.56
N VAL A 29 12.44 -29.20 0.90
CA VAL A 29 12.99 -29.23 2.26
C VAL A 29 12.71 -27.90 2.93
N LEU A 30 12.12 -27.91 4.12
CA LEU A 30 11.95 -26.73 4.95
C LEU A 30 13.32 -26.23 5.39
N ARG A 31 13.62 -24.96 5.08
CA ARG A 31 14.87 -24.29 5.47
C ARG A 31 14.52 -22.94 6.12
N PRO A 32 15.34 -22.46 7.07
CA PRO A 32 15.18 -21.10 7.57
C PRO A 32 15.47 -20.09 6.47
N GLN A 33 14.83 -18.93 6.56
CA GLN A 33 15.12 -17.81 5.67
C GLN A 33 16.55 -17.33 5.89
N ILE A 34 17.35 -17.28 4.82
CA ILE A 34 18.74 -16.81 4.86
C ILE A 34 18.80 -15.29 4.69
N ALA A 35 17.99 -14.74 3.76
CA ALA A 35 17.92 -13.30 3.51
C ALA A 35 17.25 -12.56 4.68
N GLN A 36 17.68 -11.33 4.91
CA GLN A 36 17.01 -10.47 5.89
C GLN A 36 15.53 -10.28 5.53
N PRO A 37 14.63 -10.20 6.54
CA PRO A 37 13.21 -10.08 6.28
C PRO A 37 12.84 -8.70 5.73
N VAL A 38 11.83 -8.66 4.86
CA VAL A 38 11.18 -7.42 4.45
C VAL A 38 10.36 -6.88 5.63
N LYS A 39 10.59 -5.61 5.98
CA LYS A 39 9.93 -4.93 7.10
C LYS A 39 9.39 -3.57 6.67
N ILE A 40 8.52 -3.00 7.48
CA ILE A 40 8.20 -1.55 7.39
C ILE A 40 9.42 -0.80 7.95
N MET A 41 10.16 -0.16 7.06
CA MET A 41 11.40 0.54 7.42
C MET A 41 11.18 2.03 7.67
N GLU A 42 10.29 2.64 6.91
CA GLU A 42 10.00 4.08 7.01
C GLU A 42 8.49 4.30 6.92
N ARG A 43 8.00 5.42 7.47
CA ARG A 43 6.62 5.87 7.32
C ARG A 43 6.61 7.33 6.86
N TYR A 44 5.73 7.63 5.92
CA TYR A 44 5.55 8.97 5.37
C TYR A 44 4.14 9.48 5.63
N ASP A 45 4.07 10.70 6.12
CA ASP A 45 2.81 11.43 6.33
C ASP A 45 2.37 12.14 5.05
N ILE A 46 1.12 12.57 5.04
CA ILE A 46 0.54 13.36 3.94
C ILE A 46 1.28 14.67 3.79
N ARG A 47 1.74 14.98 2.58
CA ARG A 47 2.31 16.28 2.20
C ARG A 47 1.25 17.24 1.65
N LYS A 48 0.32 16.71 0.84
CA LYS A 48 -0.74 17.50 0.23
C LYS A 48 -2.00 16.64 0.05
N MET A 49 -3.14 17.25 0.25
CA MET A 49 -4.45 16.66 -0.06
C MET A 49 -5.14 17.50 -1.14
N THR A 50 -5.69 16.84 -2.15
CA THR A 50 -6.51 17.47 -3.19
C THR A 50 -7.85 16.74 -3.26
N LYS A 51 -8.96 17.46 -3.05
CA LYS A 51 -10.30 16.91 -3.20
C LYS A 51 -10.66 16.84 -4.69
N LEU A 52 -11.19 15.71 -5.13
CA LEU A 52 -11.68 15.56 -6.50
C LEU A 52 -13.10 16.08 -6.64
N THR A 53 -13.42 16.70 -7.80
CA THR A 53 -14.79 17.08 -8.16
C THR A 53 -15.61 15.86 -8.57
N ALA A 54 -16.92 15.98 -8.67
CA ALA A 54 -17.80 14.91 -9.11
C ALA A 54 -17.46 14.43 -10.54
N GLU A 55 -17.09 15.36 -11.42
CA GLU A 55 -16.67 15.09 -12.80
C GLU A 55 -15.36 14.29 -12.81
N GLN A 56 -14.36 14.69 -12.02
CA GLN A 56 -13.07 13.98 -11.91
C GLN A 56 -13.24 12.56 -11.35
N ILE A 57 -14.10 12.39 -10.33
CA ILE A 57 -14.43 11.07 -9.75
C ILE A 57 -15.10 10.21 -10.83
N THR A 58 -16.07 10.75 -11.56
CA THR A 58 -16.78 10.04 -12.62
C THR A 58 -15.84 9.61 -13.74
N ALA A 59 -14.97 10.50 -14.21
CA ALA A 59 -13.96 10.20 -15.23
C ALA A 59 -13.00 9.09 -14.78
N ALA A 60 -12.46 9.18 -13.55
CA ALA A 60 -11.58 8.17 -12.97
C ALA A 60 -12.27 6.79 -12.85
N CYS A 61 -13.50 6.75 -12.37
CA CYS A 61 -14.28 5.52 -12.23
C CYS A 61 -14.63 4.91 -13.60
N LYS A 62 -15.00 5.72 -14.59
CA LYS A 62 -15.28 5.26 -15.96
C LYS A 62 -14.07 4.62 -16.60
N SER A 63 -12.88 5.23 -16.48
CA SER A 63 -11.63 4.70 -17.02
C SER A 63 -11.23 3.35 -16.42
N THR A 64 -11.65 3.07 -15.20
CA THR A 64 -11.33 1.86 -14.44
C THR A 64 -12.52 0.90 -14.31
N LYS A 65 -13.65 1.19 -14.96
CA LYS A 65 -14.92 0.41 -14.89
C LYS A 65 -15.39 0.17 -13.44
N ARG A 66 -15.28 1.19 -12.59
CA ARG A 66 -15.64 1.12 -11.17
C ARG A 66 -16.89 1.92 -10.88
N THR A 67 -17.58 1.58 -9.80
CA THR A 67 -18.73 2.37 -9.31
C THR A 67 -18.26 3.74 -8.84
N VAL A 68 -19.00 4.78 -9.23
CA VAL A 68 -18.68 6.16 -8.82
C VAL A 68 -18.84 6.30 -7.31
N ALA A 69 -17.78 6.76 -6.67
CA ALA A 69 -17.78 7.00 -5.23
C ALA A 69 -18.43 8.35 -4.90
N PRO A 70 -19.15 8.46 -3.77
CA PRO A 70 -19.79 9.71 -3.36
C PRO A 70 -18.80 10.79 -2.92
N SER A 71 -17.56 10.42 -2.64
CA SER A 71 -16.46 11.30 -2.29
C SER A 71 -15.14 10.64 -2.63
N ALA A 72 -14.19 11.42 -3.14
CA ALA A 72 -12.82 11.01 -3.34
C ALA A 72 -11.87 12.19 -3.15
N PHE A 73 -10.67 11.88 -2.71
CA PHE A 73 -9.55 12.82 -2.62
C PHE A 73 -8.23 12.11 -2.87
N VAL A 74 -7.26 12.85 -3.33
CA VAL A 74 -5.90 12.36 -3.60
C VAL A 74 -4.94 12.91 -2.57
N LEU A 75 -4.12 12.05 -2.02
CA LEU A 75 -3.05 12.37 -1.10
C LEU A 75 -1.71 12.23 -1.80
N ASP A 76 -0.89 13.28 -1.80
CA ASP A 76 0.52 13.21 -2.16
C ASP A 76 1.32 12.91 -0.90
N MET A 77 2.01 11.78 -0.89
CA MET A 77 2.83 11.34 0.23
C MET A 77 4.26 11.91 0.17
N GLY A 78 4.58 12.64 -0.91
CA GLY A 78 5.86 13.34 -1.09
C GLY A 78 7.03 12.48 -1.54
N GLN A 79 6.92 11.15 -1.43
CA GLN A 79 7.97 10.20 -1.82
C GLN A 79 7.36 9.03 -2.59
N ASN A 80 7.94 8.70 -3.76
CA ASN A 80 7.66 7.44 -4.43
C ASN A 80 8.38 6.30 -3.70
N LEU A 81 7.68 5.23 -3.40
CA LEU A 81 8.18 4.13 -2.58
C LEU A 81 7.48 2.80 -2.88
N ALA A 82 8.13 1.69 -2.54
CA ALA A 82 7.50 0.37 -2.53
C ALA A 82 6.83 0.11 -1.17
N GLY A 83 5.53 -0.14 -1.16
CA GLY A 83 4.87 -0.34 0.12
C GLY A 83 3.35 -0.39 0.04
N PHE A 84 2.73 0.05 1.11
CA PHE A 84 1.27 0.08 1.25
C PHE A 84 0.81 1.20 2.18
N PRO A 85 -0.45 1.65 2.05
CA PRO A 85 -1.06 2.57 2.99
C PRO A 85 -1.44 1.85 4.30
N GLU A 86 -1.22 2.51 5.43
CA GLU A 86 -1.78 2.15 6.74
C GLU A 86 -2.79 3.22 7.14
N ILE A 87 -4.01 2.80 7.51
CA ILE A 87 -5.09 3.68 7.93
C ILE A 87 -5.53 3.40 9.37
N THR A 88 -5.83 4.46 10.12
CA THR A 88 -6.60 4.39 11.36
C THR A 88 -7.94 5.06 11.08
N VAL A 89 -9.03 4.33 11.27
CA VAL A 89 -10.36 4.74 10.79
C VAL A 89 -11.45 4.42 11.80
N ARG A 90 -12.52 5.21 11.78
CA ARG A 90 -13.75 4.97 12.54
C ARG A 90 -14.95 5.04 11.60
N GLY A 91 -15.84 4.06 11.69
CA GLY A 91 -17.07 4.01 10.90
C GLY A 91 -17.98 2.87 11.33
N LYS A 92 -19.00 2.60 10.53
CA LYS A 92 -19.98 1.56 10.80
C LYS A 92 -19.57 0.23 10.15
N LYS A 93 -20.01 -0.86 10.74
CA LYS A 93 -19.81 -2.22 10.18
C LYS A 93 -20.29 -2.29 8.74
N GLY A 94 -19.45 -2.88 7.87
CA GLY A 94 -19.76 -3.10 6.47
C GLY A 94 -19.48 -1.92 5.54
N GLN A 95 -19.18 -0.71 6.07
CA GLN A 95 -18.72 0.39 5.22
C GLN A 95 -17.38 0.04 4.57
N LYS A 96 -17.23 0.43 3.32
CA LYS A 96 -16.04 0.10 2.50
C LYS A 96 -15.25 1.36 2.18
N ILE A 97 -13.94 1.25 2.31
CA ILE A 97 -12.96 2.23 1.86
C ILE A 97 -12.15 1.60 0.75
N THR A 98 -11.95 2.33 -0.35
CA THR A 98 -11.05 1.93 -1.43
C THR A 98 -9.87 2.90 -1.47
N LEU A 99 -8.65 2.34 -1.50
CA LEU A 99 -7.39 3.07 -1.58
C LEU A 99 -6.72 2.68 -2.89
N LEU A 100 -6.80 3.56 -3.91
CA LEU A 100 -6.05 3.37 -5.15
C LEU A 100 -4.66 3.99 -4.94
N VAL A 101 -3.65 3.32 -5.46
CA VAL A 101 -2.27 3.78 -5.36
C VAL A 101 -1.65 3.92 -6.74
N SER A 102 -0.83 4.95 -6.95
CA SER A 102 -0.12 5.17 -8.21
C SER A 102 1.15 6.01 -8.02
N GLU A 103 2.05 5.91 -8.98
CA GLU A 103 3.28 6.71 -9.01
C GLU A 103 3.04 8.08 -9.65
N SER A 104 2.01 8.21 -10.49
CA SER A 104 1.65 9.44 -11.19
C SER A 104 0.14 9.72 -11.10
N LEU A 105 -0.23 10.94 -11.45
CA LEU A 105 -1.62 11.36 -11.59
C LEU A 105 -2.00 11.45 -13.07
N THR A 106 -3.30 11.39 -13.36
CA THR A 106 -3.85 11.77 -14.66
C THR A 106 -3.90 13.30 -14.78
N ASP A 107 -4.18 13.80 -15.97
CA ASP A 107 -4.33 15.25 -16.19
C ASP A 107 -5.46 15.85 -15.35
N GLU A 108 -6.48 15.05 -15.03
CA GLU A 108 -7.57 15.44 -14.16
C GLU A 108 -7.22 15.35 -12.66
N GLY A 109 -6.00 14.92 -12.31
CA GLY A 109 -5.51 14.85 -10.94
C GLY A 109 -5.91 13.60 -10.15
N ALA A 110 -6.49 12.58 -10.79
CA ALA A 110 -6.77 11.29 -10.18
C ALA A 110 -5.55 10.35 -10.25
N CYS A 111 -5.49 9.34 -9.39
CA CYS A 111 -4.47 8.29 -9.46
C CYS A 111 -4.47 7.58 -10.82
N ASN A 112 -3.34 7.62 -11.53
CA ASN A 112 -3.20 7.03 -12.85
C ASN A 112 -3.10 5.51 -12.76
N GLN A 113 -4.17 4.82 -13.13
CA GLN A 113 -4.23 3.36 -13.12
C GLN A 113 -3.90 2.71 -14.48
N ARG A 114 -3.57 3.51 -15.50
CA ARG A 114 -3.26 2.99 -16.85
C ARG A 114 -1.81 2.55 -16.99
N GLN A 115 -0.90 3.18 -16.26
CA GLN A 115 0.54 2.91 -16.32
C GLN A 115 0.97 1.69 -15.49
N THR A 116 0.07 1.12 -14.70
CA THR A 116 0.35 0.03 -13.76
C THR A 116 0.14 -1.37 -14.36
N GLY A 117 -0.24 -1.46 -15.65
CA GLY A 117 -0.58 -2.72 -16.33
C GLY A 117 -1.92 -3.32 -15.88
N ARG A 118 -2.31 -3.11 -14.63
CA ARG A 118 -3.60 -3.46 -14.03
C ARG A 118 -3.93 -2.47 -12.91
N GLN A 119 -5.16 -2.49 -12.42
CA GLN A 119 -5.54 -1.61 -11.32
C GLN A 119 -4.82 -1.99 -10.03
N HIS A 120 -4.18 -1.01 -9.39
CA HIS A 120 -3.52 -1.14 -8.09
C HIS A 120 -4.35 -0.45 -7.02
N TYR A 121 -5.05 -1.24 -6.21
CA TYR A 121 -5.90 -0.73 -5.14
C TYR A 121 -6.01 -1.73 -3.99
N TYR A 122 -6.45 -1.22 -2.86
CA TYR A 122 -6.81 -1.99 -1.68
C TYR A 122 -8.24 -1.65 -1.26
N GLU A 123 -8.96 -2.61 -0.71
CA GLU A 123 -10.27 -2.40 -0.13
C GLU A 123 -10.28 -2.83 1.33
N TYR A 124 -10.81 -1.98 2.17
CA TYR A 124 -11.06 -2.29 3.57
C TYR A 124 -12.54 -2.18 3.90
N ILE A 125 -13.10 -3.22 4.50
CA ILE A 125 -14.47 -3.25 4.97
C ILE A 125 -14.43 -3.23 6.49
N LEU A 126 -14.99 -2.17 7.07
CA LEU A 126 -14.93 -1.92 8.51
C LEU A 126 -15.69 -3.00 9.31
N LYS A 127 -15.14 -3.36 10.45
CA LYS A 127 -15.79 -4.19 11.48
C LYS A 127 -16.86 -3.40 12.22
N GLY A 128 -16.65 -2.09 12.41
CA GLY A 128 -17.56 -1.17 13.10
C GLY A 128 -17.43 -1.22 14.63
N GLU A 129 -16.30 -1.68 15.14
CA GLU A 129 -16.01 -1.82 16.56
C GLU A 129 -15.13 -0.69 17.13
N GLY A 130 -15.47 0.56 16.83
CA GLY A 130 -14.73 1.73 17.32
C GLY A 130 -13.67 2.24 16.34
N VAL A 131 -12.44 2.45 16.82
CA VAL A 131 -11.30 2.86 16.00
C VAL A 131 -10.55 1.61 15.55
N GLU A 132 -10.35 1.49 14.24
CA GLU A 132 -9.70 0.36 13.62
C GLU A 132 -8.41 0.81 12.92
N THR A 133 -7.32 0.08 13.12
CA THR A 133 -6.07 0.28 12.36
C THR A 133 -5.88 -0.89 11.42
N TRP A 134 -5.63 -0.58 10.16
CA TRP A 134 -5.51 -1.57 9.12
C TRP A 134 -4.46 -1.21 8.06
N HIS A 135 -3.77 -2.20 7.59
CA HIS A 135 -2.95 -2.20 6.38
C HIS A 135 -3.09 -3.54 5.64
N PRO A 136 -2.84 -3.62 4.32
CA PRO A 136 -2.85 -4.87 3.59
C PRO A 136 -1.72 -5.79 4.07
N ARG A 137 -1.91 -7.10 3.90
CA ARG A 137 -0.90 -8.12 4.23
C ARG A 137 -0.45 -8.83 2.96
N PHE A 138 0.81 -9.23 2.91
CA PHE A 138 1.41 -10.00 1.80
C PHE A 138 1.28 -9.32 0.42
N SER A 139 1.20 -7.99 0.39
CA SER A 139 1.08 -7.22 -0.84
C SER A 139 1.72 -5.85 -0.67
N TYR A 140 2.34 -5.35 -1.73
CA TYR A 140 2.86 -3.98 -1.84
C TYR A 140 2.73 -3.49 -3.27
N TYR A 141 2.79 -2.17 -3.47
CA TYR A 141 2.89 -1.52 -4.77
C TYR A 141 3.91 -0.39 -4.71
N GLY A 142 4.44 0.00 -5.89
CA GLY A 142 5.14 1.26 -6.07
C GLY A 142 4.13 2.40 -6.16
N PHE A 143 4.26 3.43 -5.32
CA PHE A 143 3.36 4.59 -5.36
C PHE A 143 3.93 5.80 -4.63
N ARG A 144 3.46 6.96 -5.05
CA ARG A 144 3.58 8.24 -4.35
C ARG A 144 2.22 8.78 -3.94
N TYR A 145 1.18 8.47 -4.70
CA TYR A 145 -0.16 9.02 -4.52
C TYR A 145 -1.13 7.95 -4.03
N ILE A 146 -2.03 8.36 -3.13
CA ILE A 146 -3.13 7.53 -2.64
C ILE A 146 -4.44 8.25 -2.94
N GLN A 147 -5.28 7.70 -3.79
CA GLN A 147 -6.66 8.16 -3.94
C GLN A 147 -7.55 7.38 -2.99
N VAL A 148 -8.23 8.11 -2.12
CA VAL A 148 -9.16 7.55 -1.14
C VAL A 148 -10.58 7.75 -1.63
N GLU A 149 -11.35 6.67 -1.66
CA GLU A 149 -12.76 6.67 -2.02
C GLU A 149 -13.59 6.02 -0.91
N GLY A 150 -14.80 6.55 -0.69
CA GLY A 150 -15.71 6.02 0.31
C GLY A 150 -15.36 6.38 1.76
N ALA A 151 -14.54 7.40 1.99
CA ALA A 151 -14.20 7.92 3.30
C ALA A 151 -13.96 9.43 3.27
N VAL A 152 -13.83 10.04 4.46
CA VAL A 152 -13.37 11.43 4.65
C VAL A 152 -12.23 11.45 5.67
N LEU A 153 -11.38 12.48 5.61
CA LEU A 153 -10.39 12.72 6.67
C LEU A 153 -11.04 13.40 7.88
N LYS A 154 -10.47 13.16 9.06
CA LYS A 154 -10.85 13.85 10.29
C LYS A 154 -10.87 15.37 10.09
N GLY A 155 -11.94 16.02 10.53
CA GLY A 155 -12.15 17.47 10.38
C GLY A 155 -12.81 17.89 9.07
N GLN A 156 -13.01 16.99 8.10
CA GLN A 156 -13.73 17.30 6.86
C GLN A 156 -15.24 17.18 7.00
N LYS A 157 -15.99 17.97 6.19
CA LYS A 157 -17.46 17.82 6.10
C LYS A 157 -17.82 16.42 5.62
N ASN A 158 -18.78 15.78 6.29
CA ASN A 158 -19.20 14.40 6.02
C ASN A 158 -20.71 14.25 5.84
N PRO A 159 -21.32 14.83 4.78
CA PRO A 159 -22.76 14.77 4.56
C PRO A 159 -23.27 13.37 4.29
N PHE A 160 -22.42 12.49 3.76
CA PHE A 160 -22.77 11.11 3.41
C PHE A 160 -22.54 10.11 4.56
N ARG A 161 -22.17 10.59 5.76
CA ARG A 161 -21.87 9.74 6.93
C ARG A 161 -20.89 8.60 6.62
N LEU A 162 -19.87 8.90 5.81
CA LEU A 162 -18.80 7.97 5.45
C LEU A 162 -17.87 7.68 6.63
N PRO A 163 -17.07 6.61 6.57
CA PRO A 163 -15.98 6.39 7.50
C PRO A 163 -15.05 7.59 7.61
N VAL A 164 -14.57 7.85 8.82
CA VAL A 164 -13.65 8.96 9.10
C VAL A 164 -12.26 8.41 9.34
N ILE A 165 -11.34 8.69 8.44
CA ILE A 165 -9.93 8.35 8.58
C ILE A 165 -9.31 9.33 9.59
N GLN A 166 -8.83 8.79 10.70
CA GLN A 166 -8.15 9.54 11.76
C GLN A 166 -6.69 9.80 11.40
N LYS A 167 -6.05 8.81 10.76
CA LYS A 167 -4.66 8.85 10.31
C LYS A 167 -4.49 7.99 9.07
N ILE A 168 -3.65 8.41 8.15
CA ILE A 168 -3.17 7.62 7.01
C ILE A 168 -1.71 7.92 6.76
N GLN A 169 -0.91 6.88 6.55
CA GLN A 169 0.52 6.96 6.25
C GLN A 169 0.87 6.00 5.13
N SER A 170 1.91 6.30 4.37
CA SER A 170 2.59 5.32 3.51
C SER A 170 3.64 4.57 4.31
N CYS A 171 3.58 3.25 4.28
CA CYS A 171 4.59 2.37 4.86
C CYS A 171 5.55 1.94 3.75
N PHE A 172 6.80 2.39 3.81
CA PHE A 172 7.86 1.96 2.92
C PHE A 172 8.42 0.62 3.40
N VAL A 173 8.34 -0.39 2.55
CA VAL A 173 8.77 -1.75 2.89
C VAL A 173 9.91 -2.19 1.97
N TYR A 174 10.96 -2.69 2.57
CA TYR A 174 12.11 -3.27 1.88
C TYR A 174 12.88 -4.21 2.80
N ASN A 175 13.82 -4.93 2.22
CA ASN A 175 14.71 -5.85 2.95
C ASN A 175 15.46 -5.10 4.06
N SER A 176 15.49 -5.66 5.26
CA SER A 176 16.08 -5.01 6.44
C SER A 176 17.60 -5.18 6.55
N ALA A 177 18.29 -5.51 5.46
CA ALA A 177 19.76 -5.51 5.43
C ALA A 177 20.30 -4.12 5.80
N PRO A 178 21.35 -4.04 6.61
CA PRO A 178 21.93 -2.78 7.01
C PRO A 178 22.62 -2.08 5.85
N LYS A 179 22.58 -0.76 5.83
CA LYS A 179 23.42 0.04 4.94
C LYS A 179 24.86 -0.01 5.46
N ILE A 180 25.78 -0.47 4.61
CA ILE A 180 27.21 -0.67 4.98
C ILE A 180 28.13 0.37 4.36
N SER A 181 27.64 1.23 3.47
CA SER A 181 28.44 2.26 2.79
C SER A 181 27.75 3.60 2.76
N THR A 182 28.51 4.65 2.62
CA THR A 182 28.05 6.04 2.42
C THR A 182 28.83 6.66 1.27
N PHE A 183 28.20 7.56 0.56
CA PHE A 183 28.82 8.37 -0.48
C PHE A 183 28.52 9.84 -0.23
N GLU A 184 29.56 10.65 -0.27
CA GLU A 184 29.47 12.11 -0.21
C GLU A 184 30.63 12.72 -1.00
N CYS A 185 30.34 13.78 -1.76
CA CYS A 185 31.33 14.56 -2.47
C CYS A 185 30.97 16.07 -2.47
N SER A 186 31.86 16.91 -2.95
CA SER A 186 31.64 18.37 -3.02
C SER A 186 30.56 18.78 -4.03
N ASN A 187 30.23 17.93 -4.99
CA ASN A 187 29.22 18.21 -6.00
C ASN A 187 27.83 17.74 -5.56
N ARG A 188 26.92 18.69 -5.34
CA ARG A 188 25.54 18.42 -4.92
C ARG A 188 24.78 17.51 -5.90
N ILE A 189 25.01 17.64 -7.20
CA ILE A 189 24.28 16.82 -8.22
C ILE A 189 24.57 15.33 -8.02
N PHE A 190 25.83 14.96 -7.79
CA PHE A 190 26.20 13.56 -7.54
C PHE A 190 25.64 13.04 -6.22
N ASN A 191 25.62 13.88 -5.17
CA ASN A 191 25.00 13.50 -3.90
C ASN A 191 23.48 13.30 -4.06
N ASP A 192 22.82 14.15 -4.83
CA ASP A 192 21.38 14.01 -5.12
C ASP A 192 21.10 12.76 -5.97
N ALA A 193 21.92 12.51 -7.00
CA ALA A 193 21.83 11.29 -7.83
C ALA A 193 22.02 10.03 -6.98
N HIS A 194 23.03 10.00 -6.10
CA HIS A 194 23.24 8.88 -5.18
C HIS A 194 22.01 8.63 -4.29
N ARG A 195 21.41 9.68 -3.72
CA ARG A 195 20.18 9.54 -2.91
C ARG A 195 19.00 9.00 -3.71
N LEU A 196 18.84 9.40 -4.97
CA LEU A 196 17.79 8.87 -5.85
C LEU A 196 18.01 7.39 -6.15
N ILE A 197 19.25 6.99 -6.48
CA ILE A 197 19.63 5.60 -6.72
C ILE A 197 19.37 4.77 -5.45
N GLU A 198 19.81 5.24 -4.29
CA GLU A 198 19.58 4.54 -3.02
C GLU A 198 18.08 4.30 -2.75
N LYS A 199 17.21 5.27 -3.02
CA LYS A 199 15.77 5.11 -2.88
C LYS A 199 15.19 4.12 -3.90
N ALA A 200 15.70 4.10 -5.13
CA ALA A 200 15.31 3.14 -6.15
C ALA A 200 15.72 1.72 -5.76
N VAL A 201 16.96 1.53 -5.33
CA VAL A 201 17.47 0.24 -4.83
C VAL A 201 16.59 -0.27 -3.70
N ARG A 202 16.33 0.53 -2.67
CA ARG A 202 15.45 0.15 -1.55
C ARG A 202 14.04 -0.20 -2.00
N SER A 203 13.48 0.51 -2.96
CA SER A 203 12.15 0.22 -3.49
C SER A 203 12.07 -1.13 -4.22
N ASN A 204 13.20 -1.63 -4.72
CA ASN A 204 13.29 -2.89 -5.43
C ASN A 204 13.93 -4.02 -4.62
N MET A 205 14.46 -3.71 -3.44
CA MET A 205 15.12 -4.64 -2.54
C MET A 205 14.10 -5.36 -1.64
N GLN A 206 13.51 -6.41 -2.16
CA GLN A 206 12.53 -7.26 -1.44
C GLN A 206 13.20 -8.56 -0.97
N SER A 207 12.59 -9.72 -1.13
CA SER A 207 13.25 -11.02 -0.93
C SER A 207 14.24 -11.36 -2.06
N VAL A 208 14.06 -10.71 -3.21
CA VAL A 208 14.97 -10.65 -4.36
C VAL A 208 14.98 -9.22 -4.86
N PHE A 209 15.97 -8.81 -5.65
CA PHE A 209 15.91 -7.55 -6.38
C PHE A 209 14.89 -7.64 -7.49
N THR A 210 13.98 -6.66 -7.56
CA THR A 210 12.96 -6.58 -8.58
C THR A 210 13.27 -5.45 -9.57
N ASP A 211 12.81 -5.61 -10.81
CA ASP A 211 12.95 -4.61 -11.88
C ASP A 211 12.14 -3.33 -11.59
N CYS A 212 10.96 -3.49 -11.01
CA CYS A 212 10.12 -2.37 -10.60
C CYS A 212 9.21 -2.78 -9.44
N PRO A 213 8.80 -1.81 -8.56
CA PRO A 213 7.98 -2.14 -7.39
C PRO A 213 6.48 -2.16 -7.69
N HIS A 214 6.03 -1.90 -8.93
CA HIS A 214 4.61 -1.70 -9.22
C HIS A 214 4.05 -2.65 -10.28
N ARG A 215 4.58 -2.71 -11.50
CA ARG A 215 3.98 -3.44 -12.61
C ARG A 215 4.37 -4.91 -12.64
N GLU A 216 5.64 -5.21 -12.86
CA GLU A 216 6.16 -6.56 -13.10
C GLU A 216 6.58 -7.24 -11.81
N LYS A 217 7.44 -6.63 -11.02
CA LYS A 217 8.03 -7.18 -9.79
C LYS A 217 8.80 -8.49 -10.05
N LEU A 218 9.48 -8.54 -11.20
CA LEU A 218 10.28 -9.69 -11.59
C LEU A 218 11.70 -9.55 -11.04
N GLY A 219 12.26 -10.66 -10.56
CA GLY A 219 13.65 -10.73 -10.11
C GLY A 219 14.57 -11.01 -11.28
N TRP A 220 15.50 -10.10 -11.55
CA TRP A 220 16.53 -10.23 -12.58
C TRP A 220 17.91 -10.26 -11.94
N LEU A 221 18.67 -11.35 -12.14
CA LEU A 221 19.97 -11.53 -11.52
C LEU A 221 21.02 -10.51 -11.96
N GLU A 222 20.91 -9.98 -13.18
CA GLU A 222 21.81 -8.94 -13.68
C GLU A 222 21.74 -7.62 -12.90
N GLN A 223 20.65 -7.35 -12.21
CA GLN A 223 20.52 -6.15 -11.38
C GLN A 223 21.36 -6.20 -10.11
N ASP A 224 21.77 -7.40 -9.69
CA ASP A 224 22.63 -7.60 -8.53
C ASP A 224 24.03 -6.97 -8.74
N HIS A 225 24.43 -6.72 -9.99
CA HIS A 225 25.70 -6.06 -10.31
C HIS A 225 25.66 -4.54 -10.08
N LEU A 226 24.46 -3.95 -9.94
CA LEU A 226 24.27 -2.51 -9.83
C LEU A 226 24.03 -2.03 -8.41
N CYS A 227 23.92 -2.96 -7.45
CA CYS A 227 23.45 -2.69 -6.09
C CYS A 227 24.51 -2.97 -5.01
#